data_2bbc7a8627ab364951a341eb0ad64a01
#
_entry.id   2bbc7a8627ab364951a341eb0ad64a01
#
_cell.length_a   1.000
_cell.length_b   1.000
_cell.length_c   1.000
_cell.angle_alpha   90.00
_cell.angle_beta   90.00
_cell.angle_gamma   90.00
#
_symmetry.space_group_name_H-M   'P 1'
#
loop_
_entity.id
_entity.type
_entity.pdbx_description
1 polymer ?
#
loop_
_entity_poly.entity_id
_entity_poly.type
_entity_poly.pdbx_seq_one_letter_code
_entity_poly.pdbx_strand_id
1 'polypeptide(L)'
;MKNGENQSRSLGIQTKKIFGEYLNDVNINEICFNGDGSIWTQDFKSIWTEHKRDISYDEMMAFAVPVASHKEDTLKGSKPILSASLNDGERVQIVIPPVTKKGRLSITIRKPSKTRYTLEDYDKQGIFKKII
;
A
#
# COMPACT_ATOMS: atom_id res chain seq x y z
N MET A 1 -1.93 -22.92 -11.33
CA MET A 1 -1.53 -21.98 -12.35
C MET A 1 -2.62 -20.99 -12.73
N LYS A 2 -3.80 -21.46 -13.14
CA LYS A 2 -4.90 -20.55 -13.47
C LYS A 2 -5.32 -19.69 -12.27
N ASN A 3 -5.28 -20.24 -11.06
CA ASN A 3 -5.64 -19.52 -9.85
C ASN A 3 -4.64 -18.40 -9.55
N GLY A 4 -3.36 -18.64 -9.76
CA GLY A 4 -2.34 -17.61 -9.55
C GLY A 4 -2.46 -16.45 -10.52
N GLU A 5 -2.77 -16.72 -11.77
CA GLU A 5 -2.98 -15.70 -12.78
C GLU A 5 -4.22 -14.86 -12.47
N ASN A 6 -5.31 -15.52 -12.05
CA ASN A 6 -6.55 -14.85 -11.68
C ASN A 6 -6.37 -13.99 -10.43
N GLN A 7 -5.62 -14.49 -9.45
CA GLN A 7 -5.32 -13.74 -8.23
C GLN A 7 -4.46 -12.51 -8.52
N SER A 8 -3.44 -12.67 -9.37
CA SER A 8 -2.57 -11.58 -9.77
C SER A 8 -3.34 -10.51 -10.55
N ARG A 9 -4.24 -10.94 -11.43
CA ARG A 9 -5.10 -10.04 -12.20
C ARG A 9 -6.08 -9.30 -11.30
N SER A 10 -6.71 -10.02 -10.37
CA SER A 10 -7.64 -9.42 -9.40
C SER A 10 -6.92 -8.41 -8.52
N LEU A 11 -5.73 -8.76 -8.04
CA LEU A 11 -4.91 -7.84 -7.24
C LEU A 11 -4.61 -6.56 -8.03
N GLY A 12 -4.19 -6.68 -9.29
CA GLY A 12 -3.88 -5.52 -10.12
C GLY A 12 -5.08 -4.60 -10.32
N ILE A 13 -6.25 -5.18 -10.57
CA ILE A 13 -7.49 -4.42 -10.79
C ILE A 13 -7.89 -3.67 -9.51
N GLN A 14 -7.92 -4.36 -8.37
CA GLN A 14 -8.32 -3.74 -7.11
C GLN A 14 -7.31 -2.70 -6.64
N THR A 15 -6.04 -2.98 -6.80
CA THR A 15 -4.98 -2.04 -6.45
C THR A 15 -5.12 -0.75 -7.25
N LYS A 16 -5.32 -0.88 -8.55
CA LYS A 16 -5.47 0.27 -9.44
C LYS A 16 -6.73 1.08 -9.12
N LYS A 17 -7.82 0.39 -8.84
CA LYS A 17 -9.10 1.02 -8.55
C LYS A 17 -9.05 1.87 -7.28
N ILE A 18 -8.42 1.36 -6.23
CA ILE A 18 -8.42 2.00 -4.92
C ILE A 18 -7.21 2.93 -4.76
N PHE A 19 -6.03 2.46 -5.11
CA PHE A 19 -4.77 3.13 -4.79
C PHE A 19 -4.00 3.62 -6.02
N GLY A 20 -4.48 3.36 -7.24
CA GLY A 20 -3.72 3.63 -8.46
C GLY A 20 -3.29 5.08 -8.61
N GLU A 21 -4.17 6.01 -8.27
CA GLU A 21 -3.88 7.45 -8.30
C GLU A 21 -2.66 7.78 -7.43
N TYR A 22 -2.62 7.24 -6.22
CA TYR A 22 -1.54 7.52 -5.27
C TYR A 22 -0.27 6.73 -5.59
N LEU A 23 -0.41 5.51 -6.07
CA LEU A 23 0.73 4.68 -6.44
C LEU A 23 1.47 5.25 -7.65
N ASN A 24 0.74 5.90 -8.55
CA ASN A 24 1.34 6.52 -9.74
C ASN A 24 1.89 7.92 -9.48
N ASP A 25 1.58 8.53 -8.36
CA ASP A 25 2.08 9.85 -8.02
C ASP A 25 3.50 9.73 -7.45
N VAL A 26 4.47 10.25 -8.20
CA VAL A 26 5.88 10.17 -7.83
C VAL A 26 6.23 10.95 -6.56
N ASN A 27 5.37 11.86 -6.15
CA ASN A 27 5.59 12.66 -4.95
C ASN A 27 5.11 11.98 -3.67
N ILE A 28 4.35 10.90 -3.79
CA ILE A 28 3.83 10.16 -2.63
C ILE A 28 4.74 8.98 -2.33
N ASN A 29 5.16 8.84 -1.07
CA ASN A 29 5.97 7.71 -0.64
C ASN A 29 5.24 6.73 0.27
N GLU A 30 4.18 7.14 0.94
CA GLU A 30 3.43 6.27 1.85
C GLU A 30 1.93 6.55 1.73
N ILE A 31 1.13 5.50 1.80
CA ILE A 31 -0.33 5.55 1.72
C ILE A 31 -0.89 4.79 2.91
N CYS A 32 -1.80 5.41 3.66
CA CYS A 32 -2.42 4.80 4.84
C CYS A 32 -3.93 4.87 4.77
N PHE A 33 -4.58 3.79 5.15
CA PHE A 33 -6.02 3.73 5.36
C PHE A 33 -6.28 3.19 6.76
N ASN A 34 -6.95 3.96 7.59
CA ASN A 34 -7.17 3.61 8.99
C ASN A 34 -8.62 3.18 9.30
N GLY A 35 -9.42 2.96 8.27
CA GLY A 35 -10.78 2.47 8.44
C GLY A 35 -11.82 3.52 8.73
N ASP A 36 -11.48 4.79 8.65
CA ASP A 36 -12.37 5.91 8.91
C ASP A 36 -12.93 6.55 7.64
N GLY A 37 -12.75 5.90 6.49
CA GLY A 37 -13.22 6.41 5.21
C GLY A 37 -12.25 7.32 4.50
N SER A 38 -11.11 7.63 5.11
CA SER A 38 -10.09 8.49 4.51
C SER A 38 -8.86 7.70 4.14
N ILE A 39 -8.23 8.10 3.03
CA ILE A 39 -6.91 7.67 2.67
C ILE A 39 -5.95 8.82 2.96
N TRP A 40 -4.87 8.52 3.67
CA TRP A 40 -3.83 9.50 3.99
C TRP A 40 -2.60 9.20 3.16
N THR A 41 -2.01 10.22 2.57
CA THR A 41 -0.76 10.08 1.82
C THR A 41 0.32 10.96 2.42
N GLN A 42 1.54 10.46 2.41
CA GLN A 42 2.71 11.22 2.84
C GLN A 42 3.63 11.45 1.65
N ASP A 43 4.08 12.68 1.47
CA ASP A 43 5.05 13.02 0.43
C ASP A 43 6.49 12.95 0.98
N PHE A 44 7.47 13.31 0.15
CA PHE A 44 8.88 13.31 0.53
C PHE A 44 9.24 14.30 1.61
N LYS A 45 8.47 15.35 1.74
CA LYS A 45 8.69 16.37 2.76
C LYS A 45 8.04 15.99 4.07
N SER A 46 7.55 14.76 4.16
CA SER A 46 6.84 14.23 5.32
C SER A 46 5.52 14.94 5.61
N ILE A 47 4.94 15.54 4.58
CA ILE A 47 3.64 16.21 4.70
C ILE A 47 2.53 15.19 4.43
N TRP A 48 1.59 15.08 5.37
CA TRP A 48 0.43 14.21 5.26
C TRP A 48 -0.74 14.96 4.66
N THR A 49 -1.43 14.31 3.73
CA THR A 49 -2.63 14.85 3.10
C THR A 49 -3.78 13.86 3.26
N GLU A 50 -4.91 14.35 3.73
CA GLU A 50 -6.12 13.52 3.85
C GLU A 50 -6.92 13.59 2.55
N HIS A 51 -7.31 12.40 2.06
CA HIS A 51 -8.18 12.25 0.91
C HIS A 51 -9.45 11.56 1.37
N LYS A 52 -10.53 12.32 1.48
CA LYS A 52 -11.80 11.73 1.89
C LYS A 52 -12.34 10.84 0.78
N ARG A 53 -12.50 9.57 1.09
CA ARG A 53 -12.98 8.56 0.16
C ARG A 53 -14.05 7.74 0.89
N ASP A 54 -15.14 7.53 0.22
CA ASP A 54 -16.23 6.72 0.77
C ASP A 54 -15.99 5.25 0.42
N ILE A 55 -14.97 4.66 1.04
CA ILE A 55 -14.57 3.28 0.78
C ILE A 55 -15.03 2.41 1.95
N SER A 56 -15.86 1.42 1.64
CA SER A 56 -16.40 0.52 2.64
C SER A 56 -15.38 -0.52 3.08
N TYR A 57 -15.66 -1.14 4.23
CA TYR A 57 -14.88 -2.28 4.72
C TYR A 57 -14.81 -3.40 3.67
N ASP A 58 -15.94 -3.70 3.03
CA ASP A 58 -16.00 -4.77 2.03
C ASP A 58 -15.15 -4.46 0.81
N GLU A 59 -15.15 -3.19 0.38
CA GLU A 59 -14.29 -2.79 -0.74
C GLU A 59 -12.82 -2.92 -0.40
N MET A 60 -12.43 -2.57 0.83
CA MET A 60 -11.05 -2.73 1.27
C MET A 60 -10.67 -4.20 1.45
N MET A 61 -11.60 -5.03 1.91
CA MET A 61 -11.36 -6.48 1.98
C MET A 61 -11.22 -7.07 0.58
N ALA A 62 -11.91 -6.53 -0.42
CA ALA A 62 -11.75 -6.96 -1.81
C ALA A 62 -10.35 -6.68 -2.35
N PHE A 63 -9.64 -5.71 -1.78
CA PHE A 63 -8.22 -5.49 -2.04
C PHE A 63 -7.36 -6.43 -1.19
N ALA A 64 -7.66 -6.55 0.09
CA ALA A 64 -6.81 -7.26 1.06
C ALA A 64 -6.75 -8.78 0.80
N VAL A 65 -7.88 -9.39 0.45
CA VAL A 65 -7.95 -10.84 0.22
C VAL A 65 -7.05 -11.28 -0.95
N PRO A 66 -7.09 -10.63 -2.12
CA PRO A 66 -6.15 -10.97 -3.20
C PRO A 66 -4.68 -10.76 -2.83
N VAL A 67 -4.36 -9.77 -1.99
CA VAL A 67 -2.98 -9.57 -1.51
C VAL A 67 -2.51 -10.79 -0.74
N ALA A 68 -3.34 -11.29 0.19
CA ALA A 68 -3.04 -12.48 0.96
C ALA A 68 -2.88 -13.70 0.06
N SER A 69 -3.81 -13.89 -0.86
CA SER A 69 -3.79 -15.04 -1.79
C SER A 69 -2.57 -15.02 -2.70
N HIS A 70 -2.19 -13.84 -3.19
CA HIS A 70 -1.01 -13.68 -4.03
C HIS A 70 0.27 -14.09 -3.29
N LYS A 71 0.32 -13.87 -1.98
CA LYS A 71 1.43 -14.29 -1.13
C LYS A 71 1.32 -15.76 -0.70
N GLU A 72 0.26 -16.44 -1.08
CA GLU A 72 -0.06 -17.80 -0.61
C GLU A 72 -0.28 -17.84 0.89
N ASP A 73 -0.92 -16.82 1.42
CA ASP A 73 -1.25 -16.70 2.83
C ASP A 73 -2.74 -16.42 2.99
N THR A 74 -3.20 -16.35 4.23
CA THR A 74 -4.60 -16.04 4.54
C THR A 74 -4.69 -14.89 5.52
N LEU A 75 -5.78 -14.15 5.44
CA LEU A 75 -6.06 -13.02 6.31
C LEU A 75 -7.42 -13.26 6.96
N LYS A 76 -7.42 -13.53 8.27
CA LYS A 76 -8.63 -13.87 9.03
C LYS A 76 -8.44 -13.53 10.50
N GLY A 77 -9.51 -13.65 11.29
CA GLY A 77 -9.49 -13.30 12.70
C GLY A 77 -8.42 -14.00 13.54
N SER A 78 -8.06 -15.25 13.17
CA SER A 78 -6.99 -15.98 13.84
C SER A 78 -5.59 -15.62 13.30
N LYS A 79 -5.53 -14.90 12.18
CA LYS A 79 -4.30 -14.46 11.55
C LYS A 79 -4.53 -13.05 11.00
N PRO A 80 -4.64 -12.07 11.90
CA PRO A 80 -5.16 -10.74 11.53
C PRO A 80 -4.14 -9.77 10.97
N ILE A 81 -2.87 -10.14 10.90
CA ILE A 81 -1.81 -9.26 10.39
C ILE A 81 -1.16 -9.91 9.19
N LEU A 82 -1.04 -9.14 8.11
CA LEU A 82 -0.41 -9.59 6.88
C LEU A 82 0.62 -8.56 6.43
N SER A 83 1.81 -9.02 6.08
CA SER A 83 2.83 -8.22 5.41
C SER A 83 3.13 -8.84 4.05
N ALA A 84 3.07 -8.06 2.99
CA ALA A 84 3.23 -8.56 1.64
C ALA A 84 3.84 -7.48 0.74
N SER A 85 4.06 -7.83 -0.53
CA SER A 85 4.51 -6.89 -1.55
C SER A 85 3.50 -6.85 -2.70
N LEU A 86 3.33 -5.68 -3.29
CA LEU A 86 2.55 -5.52 -4.50
C LEU A 86 3.43 -5.76 -5.73
N ASN A 87 2.81 -5.70 -6.93
CA ASN A 87 3.46 -6.09 -8.17
C ASN A 87 4.72 -5.27 -8.51
N ASP A 88 4.75 -4.00 -8.12
CA ASP A 88 5.88 -3.11 -8.43
C ASP A 88 6.83 -2.94 -7.25
N GLY A 89 6.75 -3.82 -6.26
CA GLY A 89 7.67 -3.83 -5.14
C GLY A 89 7.25 -2.98 -3.94
N GLU A 90 6.07 -2.41 -3.97
CA GLU A 90 5.53 -1.69 -2.82
C GLU A 90 5.30 -2.66 -1.68
N ARG A 91 5.57 -2.23 -0.46
CA ARG A 91 5.33 -3.04 0.74
C ARG A 91 4.00 -2.69 1.35
N VAL A 92 3.23 -3.72 1.68
CA VAL A 92 1.88 -3.56 2.24
C VAL A 92 1.80 -4.25 3.58
N GLN A 93 1.24 -3.56 4.57
CA GLN A 93 0.86 -4.15 5.83
C GLN A 93 -0.64 -3.98 6.02
N ILE A 94 -1.33 -5.07 6.31
CA ILE A 94 -2.78 -5.08 6.50
C ILE A 94 -3.08 -5.66 7.88
N VAL A 95 -3.95 -4.98 8.63
CA VAL A 95 -4.39 -5.41 9.94
C VAL A 95 -5.91 -5.41 9.98
N ILE A 96 -6.49 -6.53 10.43
CA ILE A 96 -7.95 -6.69 10.51
C ILE A 96 -8.38 -7.00 11.94
N PRO A 97 -9.69 -6.99 12.26
CA PRO A 97 -10.15 -7.43 13.57
C PRO A 97 -9.69 -8.86 13.88
N PRO A 98 -9.38 -9.19 15.13
CA PRO A 98 -9.66 -8.44 16.34
C PRO A 98 -8.58 -7.43 16.74
N VAL A 99 -7.47 -7.29 16.00
CA VAL A 99 -6.45 -6.30 16.33
C VAL A 99 -6.99 -4.88 16.11
N THR A 100 -7.71 -4.69 15.01
CA THR A 100 -8.45 -3.45 14.77
C THR A 100 -9.87 -3.57 15.32
N LYS A 101 -10.60 -2.46 15.34
CA LYS A 101 -12.01 -2.47 15.76
C LYS A 101 -12.86 -3.22 14.74
N LYS A 102 -13.96 -3.83 15.21
CA LYS A 102 -14.91 -4.52 14.37
C LYS A 102 -15.39 -3.61 13.23
N GLY A 103 -15.38 -4.14 12.01
CA GLY A 103 -15.79 -3.39 10.83
C GLY A 103 -14.75 -2.41 10.30
N ARG A 104 -13.54 -2.43 10.82
CA ARG A 104 -12.44 -1.56 10.36
C ARG A 104 -11.21 -2.38 10.08
N LEU A 105 -10.44 -1.96 9.06
CA LEU A 105 -9.14 -2.53 8.80
C LEU A 105 -8.15 -1.41 8.56
N SER A 106 -6.88 -1.69 8.81
CA SER A 106 -5.79 -0.75 8.58
C SER A 106 -4.91 -1.25 7.44
N ILE A 107 -4.56 -0.38 6.52
CA ILE A 107 -3.68 -0.70 5.40
C ILE A 107 -2.60 0.37 5.33
N THR A 108 -1.34 -0.06 5.26
CA THR A 108 -0.21 0.84 5.03
C THR A 108 0.56 0.34 3.83
N ILE A 109 0.81 1.23 2.86
CA ILE A 109 1.58 0.91 1.66
C ILE A 109 2.77 1.85 1.60
N ARG A 110 3.98 1.30 1.50
CA ARG A 110 5.21 2.05 1.33
C ARG A 110 5.80 1.78 -0.03
N LYS A 111 6.09 2.84 -0.76
CA LYS A 111 6.71 2.73 -2.07
C LYS A 111 8.22 2.50 -1.94
N PRO A 112 8.83 1.75 -2.87
CA PRO A 112 10.27 1.54 -2.85
C PRO A 112 11.01 2.83 -3.19
N SER A 113 11.97 3.21 -2.36
CA SER A 113 12.76 4.41 -2.56
C SER A 113 13.65 4.36 -3.80
N LYS A 114 14.04 3.18 -4.22
CA LYS A 114 14.92 2.98 -5.39
C LYS A 114 14.31 3.47 -6.70
N THR A 115 13.00 3.62 -6.78
CA THR A 115 12.33 4.12 -7.98
C THR A 115 12.40 5.63 -8.09
N ARG A 116 12.93 6.31 -7.09
CA ARG A 116 12.88 7.76 -6.98
C ARG A 116 14.22 8.43 -7.05
N TYR A 117 15.27 7.74 -6.56
CA TYR A 117 16.59 8.32 -6.43
C TYR A 117 17.57 7.50 -7.22
N THR A 118 18.02 8.05 -8.36
CA THR A 118 19.20 7.57 -9.06
C THR A 118 20.42 8.24 -8.43
N LEU A 119 21.61 7.77 -8.78
CA LEU A 119 22.84 8.42 -8.34
C LEU A 119 22.90 9.87 -8.78
N GLU A 120 22.38 10.18 -9.96
CA GLU A 120 22.32 11.53 -10.47
C GLU A 120 21.43 12.42 -9.63
N ASP A 121 20.29 11.89 -9.18
CA ASP A 121 19.38 12.64 -8.32
C ASP A 121 20.02 12.97 -6.98
N TYR A 122 20.76 12.03 -6.41
CA TYR A 122 21.49 12.26 -5.17
C TYR A 122 22.55 13.34 -5.37
N ASP A 123 23.28 13.29 -6.47
CA ASP A 123 24.31 14.28 -6.77
C ASP A 123 23.72 15.67 -6.95
N LYS A 124 22.64 15.80 -7.70
CA LYS A 124 21.95 17.06 -7.89
C LYS A 124 21.48 17.70 -6.60
N GLN A 125 21.08 16.87 -5.63
CA GLN A 125 20.64 17.34 -4.33
C GLN A 125 21.80 17.57 -3.36
N GLY A 126 23.02 17.26 -3.77
CA GLY A 126 24.19 17.45 -2.94
C GLY A 126 24.30 16.44 -1.79
N ILE A 127 23.52 15.36 -1.82
CA ILE A 127 23.51 14.35 -0.75
C ILE A 127 24.85 13.64 -0.65
N PHE A 128 25.43 13.28 -1.78
CA PHE A 128 26.74 12.65 -1.80
C PHE A 128 27.83 13.51 -1.21
N LYS A 129 27.76 14.82 -1.48
CA LYS A 129 28.73 15.77 -0.92
C LYS A 129 28.63 15.89 0.58
N LYS A 130 27.43 15.67 1.13
CA LYS A 130 27.22 15.70 2.57
C LYS A 130 27.67 14.41 3.26
N ILE A 131 27.66 13.33 2.54
CA ILE A 131 28.04 12.02 3.07
C ILE A 131 29.56 11.84 3.03
N ILE A 132 30.20 12.38 2.03
CA ILE A 132 31.64 12.34 1.84
C ILE A 132 32.29 13.48 2.62
#